data_07d1daec512279f0cf4c1be15c8c3b4b
#
_entry.id   07d1daec512279f0cf4c1be15c8c3b4b
#
_cell.length_a   1.000
_cell.length_b   1.000
_cell.length_c   1.000
_cell.angle_alpha   90.00
_cell.angle_beta   90.00
_cell.angle_gamma   90.00
#
_symmetry.space_group_name_H-M   'P 1'
#
loop_
_entity.id
_entity.type
_entity.pdbx_description
1 polymer ?
#
loop_
_entity_poly.entity_id
_entity_poly.type
_entity_poly.pdbx_seq_one_letter_code
_entity_poly.pdbx_strand_id
1 'polypeptide(L)'
;MKAKWGLFMTEQKKNTIIISGIAVLAVILAYCFRIIGRGSFYPMLFSYLRSFIYIGLFATWGLSVRQRIVQKQVCRFMTVTAVLLIIWMVVRSAKYFIFWQPDAVRYLWYLFYLPMLFVPMLALLIAMSLGKPDEYKFPKGMSVLWIISGVLLLLVLTNDLHQFVFTFPKDAAVWTDKNNGYSVGYFISVGWQVLCALAALVIMFFKCRVQKGRLHFLPVVPMLLAIVYSALYYAGADWLLHLFGDIAAFQSVMYILTFEFCIACGYIHSNSRYVDLFASSVGTSAEITDKDFTVR
;
A
#
# COMPACT_ATOMS: atom_id res chain seq x y z
N MET A 1 -2.67 -41.39 2.04
CA MET A 1 -2.20 -40.05 2.47
C MET A 1 -1.84 -39.15 1.31
N LYS A 2 -1.10 -39.56 0.27
CA LYS A 2 -0.74 -38.76 -0.94
C LYS A 2 -1.94 -38.12 -1.66
N ALA A 3 -3.05 -38.82 -1.85
CA ALA A 3 -4.23 -38.30 -2.54
C ALA A 3 -4.92 -37.12 -1.79
N LYS A 4 -4.95 -37.20 -0.45
CA LYS A 4 -5.57 -36.18 0.40
C LYS A 4 -4.77 -34.86 0.38
N TRP A 5 -3.44 -34.91 0.31
CA TRP A 5 -2.57 -33.73 0.19
C TRP A 5 -2.61 -33.10 -1.19
N GLY A 6 -2.66 -33.90 -2.26
CA GLY A 6 -2.85 -33.39 -3.62
C GLY A 6 -4.17 -32.66 -3.79
N LEU A 7 -5.25 -33.18 -3.19
CA LEU A 7 -6.57 -32.55 -3.18
C LEU A 7 -6.57 -31.24 -2.40
N PHE A 8 -5.89 -31.20 -1.24
CA PHE A 8 -5.76 -29.99 -0.41
C PHE A 8 -4.98 -28.89 -1.12
N MET A 9 -3.87 -29.21 -1.80
CA MET A 9 -3.07 -28.27 -2.58
C MET A 9 -3.87 -27.70 -3.77
N THR A 10 -4.66 -28.50 -4.45
CA THR A 10 -5.51 -28.07 -5.55
C THR A 10 -6.60 -27.12 -5.04
N GLU A 11 -7.21 -27.39 -3.90
CA GLU A 11 -8.20 -26.52 -3.25
C GLU A 11 -7.56 -25.19 -2.81
N GLN A 12 -6.36 -25.18 -2.25
CA GLN A 12 -5.70 -23.95 -1.83
C GLN A 12 -5.33 -23.05 -3.02
N LYS A 13 -4.80 -23.62 -4.11
CA LYS A 13 -4.55 -22.89 -5.37
C LYS A 13 -5.83 -22.33 -5.96
N LYS A 14 -6.91 -23.12 -5.98
CA LYS A 14 -8.23 -22.72 -6.44
C LYS A 14 -8.77 -21.55 -5.63
N ASN A 15 -8.69 -21.60 -4.30
CA ASN A 15 -9.11 -20.52 -3.42
C ASN A 15 -8.30 -19.25 -3.64
N THR A 16 -6.99 -19.34 -3.86
CA THR A 16 -6.13 -18.18 -4.17
C THR A 16 -6.56 -17.53 -5.49
N ILE A 17 -6.83 -18.32 -6.53
CA ILE A 17 -7.29 -17.82 -7.83
C ILE A 17 -8.66 -17.13 -7.69
N ILE A 18 -9.58 -17.73 -6.93
CA ILE A 18 -10.92 -17.17 -6.70
C ILE A 18 -10.79 -15.82 -5.96
N ILE A 19 -10.02 -15.74 -4.89
CA ILE A 19 -9.81 -14.51 -4.11
C ILE A 19 -9.18 -13.43 -4.98
N SER A 20 -8.16 -13.77 -5.79
CA SER A 20 -7.54 -12.84 -6.72
C SER A 20 -8.53 -12.37 -7.79
N GLY A 21 -9.37 -13.25 -8.31
CA GLY A 21 -10.42 -12.92 -9.26
C GLY A 21 -11.46 -11.96 -8.66
N ILE A 22 -11.90 -12.20 -7.43
CA ILE A 22 -12.82 -11.33 -6.69
C ILE A 22 -12.19 -9.93 -6.48
N ALA A 23 -10.91 -9.86 -6.13
CA ALA A 23 -10.21 -8.59 -5.95
C ALA A 23 -10.13 -7.78 -7.26
N VAL A 24 -9.83 -8.43 -8.39
CA VAL A 24 -9.84 -7.79 -9.71
C VAL A 24 -11.23 -7.30 -10.09
N LEU A 25 -12.26 -8.14 -9.88
CA LEU A 25 -13.65 -7.74 -10.12
C LEU A 25 -14.09 -6.56 -9.24
N ALA A 26 -13.66 -6.51 -7.98
CA ALA A 26 -13.94 -5.40 -7.08
C ALA A 26 -13.31 -4.07 -7.59
N VAL A 27 -12.08 -4.11 -8.10
CA VAL A 27 -11.43 -2.93 -8.71
C VAL A 27 -12.15 -2.49 -9.97
N ILE A 28 -12.52 -3.43 -10.84
CA ILE A 28 -13.30 -3.14 -12.06
C ILE A 28 -14.66 -2.53 -11.69
N LEU A 29 -15.37 -3.09 -10.72
CA LEU A 29 -16.66 -2.59 -10.25
C LEU A 29 -16.54 -1.17 -9.67
N ALA A 30 -15.49 -0.90 -8.87
CA ALA A 30 -15.21 0.43 -8.35
C ALA A 30 -14.95 1.45 -9.49
N TYR A 31 -14.28 1.02 -10.56
CA TYR A 31 -14.07 1.84 -11.76
C TYR A 31 -15.38 2.08 -12.53
N CYS A 32 -16.21 1.05 -12.69
CA CYS A 32 -17.54 1.18 -13.30
C CYS A 32 -18.42 2.18 -12.53
N PHE A 33 -18.46 2.10 -11.20
CA PHE A 33 -19.20 3.06 -10.38
C PHE A 33 -18.70 4.49 -10.54
N ARG A 34 -17.43 4.68 -10.80
CA ARG A 34 -16.89 6.01 -11.12
C ARG A 34 -17.43 6.55 -12.45
N ILE A 35 -17.46 5.72 -13.50
CA ILE A 35 -17.94 6.14 -14.81
C ILE A 35 -19.43 6.45 -14.74
N ILE A 36 -20.22 5.53 -14.18
CA ILE A 36 -21.68 5.66 -14.02
C ILE A 36 -22.01 6.89 -13.18
N GLY A 37 -21.29 7.11 -12.09
CA GLY A 37 -21.51 8.24 -11.17
C GLY A 37 -21.32 9.61 -11.82
N ARG A 38 -20.48 9.74 -12.87
CA ARG A 38 -20.29 11.00 -13.59
C ARG A 38 -21.52 11.48 -14.37
N GLY A 39 -22.33 10.55 -14.87
CA GLY A 39 -23.55 10.86 -15.63
C GLY A 39 -24.86 10.61 -14.87
N SER A 40 -24.80 10.25 -13.61
CA SER A 40 -25.97 9.84 -12.80
C SER A 40 -26.57 11.01 -12.03
N PHE A 41 -27.89 10.92 -11.74
CA PHE A 41 -28.57 11.80 -10.77
C PHE A 41 -28.07 11.63 -9.32
N TYR A 42 -27.35 10.54 -9.01
CA TYR A 42 -26.87 10.21 -7.67
C TYR A 42 -25.34 10.03 -7.62
N PRO A 43 -24.52 11.04 -7.98
CA PRO A 43 -23.07 10.89 -8.04
C PRO A 43 -22.44 10.59 -6.68
N MET A 44 -23.03 11.08 -5.59
CA MET A 44 -22.58 10.81 -4.22
C MET A 44 -22.72 9.32 -3.86
N LEU A 45 -23.85 8.68 -4.17
CA LEU A 45 -24.09 7.28 -3.88
C LEU A 45 -23.01 6.39 -4.53
N PHE A 46 -22.72 6.59 -5.81
CA PHE A 46 -21.69 5.84 -6.51
C PHE A 46 -20.29 6.09 -5.97
N SER A 47 -20.02 7.30 -5.49
CA SER A 47 -18.76 7.61 -4.83
C SER A 47 -18.61 6.92 -3.48
N TYR A 48 -19.67 6.83 -2.69
CA TYR A 48 -19.68 6.04 -1.45
C TYR A 48 -19.49 4.55 -1.72
N LEU A 49 -20.26 3.97 -2.64
CA LEU A 49 -20.14 2.56 -3.03
C LEU A 49 -18.71 2.21 -3.44
N ARG A 50 -18.08 3.07 -4.25
CA ARG A 50 -16.67 2.91 -4.64
C ARG A 50 -15.75 2.92 -3.43
N SER A 51 -15.91 3.85 -2.50
CA SER A 51 -15.09 3.94 -1.29
C SER A 51 -15.25 2.70 -0.40
N PHE A 52 -16.47 2.21 -0.23
CA PHE A 52 -16.74 0.97 0.51
C PHE A 52 -16.05 -0.25 -0.11
N ILE A 53 -16.06 -0.37 -1.44
CA ILE A 53 -15.36 -1.45 -2.14
C ILE A 53 -13.86 -1.39 -1.85
N TYR A 54 -13.22 -0.22 -1.94
CA TYR A 54 -11.79 -0.10 -1.64
C TYR A 54 -11.48 -0.38 -0.16
N ILE A 55 -12.29 0.14 0.77
CA ILE A 55 -12.14 -0.14 2.21
C ILE A 55 -12.25 -1.64 2.47
N GLY A 56 -13.26 -2.30 1.90
CA GLY A 56 -13.44 -3.75 2.00
C GLY A 56 -12.25 -4.53 1.43
N LEU A 57 -11.77 -4.12 0.24
CA LEU A 57 -10.60 -4.73 -0.40
C LEU A 57 -9.33 -4.60 0.47
N PHE A 58 -9.07 -3.42 1.02
CA PHE A 58 -7.88 -3.18 1.85
C PHE A 58 -7.97 -3.89 3.21
N ALA A 59 -9.18 -3.96 3.80
CA ALA A 59 -9.42 -4.70 5.04
C ALA A 59 -9.22 -6.21 4.84
N THR A 60 -9.80 -6.79 3.80
CA THR A 60 -9.64 -8.22 3.48
C THR A 60 -8.20 -8.54 3.14
N TRP A 61 -7.50 -7.66 2.42
CA TRP A 61 -6.07 -7.81 2.16
C TRP A 61 -5.25 -7.79 3.45
N GLY A 62 -5.46 -6.82 4.33
CA GLY A 62 -4.76 -6.72 5.61
C GLY A 62 -4.97 -7.94 6.52
N LEU A 63 -6.20 -8.47 6.58
CA LEU A 63 -6.51 -9.70 7.30
C LEU A 63 -5.79 -10.91 6.68
N SER A 64 -5.81 -11.01 5.35
CA SER A 64 -5.10 -12.06 4.61
C SER A 64 -3.59 -12.04 4.85
N VAL A 65 -2.97 -10.85 4.86
CA VAL A 65 -1.54 -10.67 5.18
C VAL A 65 -1.20 -11.22 6.55
N ARG A 66 -2.01 -10.89 7.58
CA ARG A 66 -1.79 -11.37 8.96
C ARG A 66 -1.80 -12.90 9.07
N GLN A 67 -2.57 -13.58 8.24
CA GLN A 67 -2.67 -15.04 8.24
C GLN A 67 -1.58 -15.71 7.41
N ARG A 68 -1.10 -15.05 6.33
CA ARG A 68 -0.18 -15.67 5.36
C ARG A 68 1.30 -15.40 5.64
N ILE A 69 1.65 -14.25 6.22
CA ILE A 69 3.05 -13.82 6.34
C ILE A 69 3.70 -14.37 7.61
N VAL A 70 4.83 -15.03 7.44
CA VAL A 70 5.60 -15.66 8.53
C VAL A 70 6.49 -14.64 9.23
N GLN A 71 7.14 -13.76 8.48
CA GLN A 71 8.02 -12.72 9.02
C GLN A 71 7.25 -11.72 9.86
N LYS A 72 7.36 -11.77 11.19
CA LYS A 72 6.58 -10.95 12.13
C LYS A 72 6.69 -9.44 11.88
N GLN A 73 7.88 -8.94 11.51
CA GLN A 73 8.09 -7.51 11.25
C GLN A 73 7.43 -7.07 9.94
N VAL A 74 7.63 -7.84 8.86
CA VAL A 74 7.01 -7.56 7.56
C VAL A 74 5.48 -7.61 7.66
N CYS A 75 4.96 -8.64 8.34
CA CYS A 75 3.53 -8.77 8.62
C CYS A 75 2.97 -7.55 9.34
N ARG A 76 3.69 -7.04 10.36
CA ARG A 76 3.30 -5.82 11.08
C ARG A 76 3.29 -4.60 10.17
N PHE A 77 4.34 -4.37 9.37
CA PHE A 77 4.42 -3.23 8.46
C PHE A 77 3.35 -3.29 7.37
N MET A 78 3.11 -4.45 6.78
CA MET A 78 2.04 -4.61 5.79
C MET A 78 0.65 -4.41 6.40
N THR A 79 0.43 -4.88 7.64
CA THR A 79 -0.83 -4.64 8.37
C THR A 79 -1.02 -3.15 8.65
N VAL A 80 0.02 -2.45 9.10
CA VAL A 80 -0.04 -0.98 9.31
C VAL A 80 -0.31 -0.27 7.99
N THR A 81 0.33 -0.70 6.90
CA THR A 81 0.03 -0.16 5.56
C THR A 81 -1.44 -0.34 5.20
N ALA A 82 -2.03 -1.53 5.41
CA ALA A 82 -3.45 -1.76 5.15
C ALA A 82 -4.35 -0.80 5.94
N VAL A 83 -4.05 -0.59 7.23
CA VAL A 83 -4.78 0.35 8.09
C VAL A 83 -4.65 1.78 7.57
N LEU A 84 -3.45 2.21 7.17
CA LEU A 84 -3.22 3.55 6.62
C LEU A 84 -3.98 3.76 5.30
N LEU A 85 -4.05 2.74 4.43
CA LEU A 85 -4.82 2.82 3.18
C LEU A 85 -6.33 2.91 3.46
N ILE A 86 -6.84 2.20 4.47
CA ILE A 86 -8.24 2.31 4.92
C ILE A 86 -8.50 3.73 5.46
N ILE A 87 -7.62 4.24 6.33
CA ILE A 87 -7.72 5.62 6.86
C ILE A 87 -7.75 6.61 5.69
N TRP A 88 -6.90 6.43 4.68
CA TRP A 88 -6.88 7.31 3.51
C TRP A 88 -8.24 7.35 2.80
N MET A 89 -8.86 6.19 2.56
CA MET A 89 -10.19 6.13 1.92
C MET A 89 -11.29 6.74 2.79
N VAL A 90 -11.25 6.50 4.10
CA VAL A 90 -12.22 7.06 5.05
C VAL A 90 -12.10 8.60 5.11
N VAL A 91 -10.88 9.11 5.30
CA VAL A 91 -10.63 10.57 5.38
C VAL A 91 -10.98 11.25 4.06
N ARG A 92 -10.67 10.60 2.92
CA ARG A 92 -11.07 11.06 1.61
C ARG A 92 -12.59 11.15 1.47
N SER A 93 -13.30 10.11 1.87
CA SER A 93 -14.77 10.09 1.81
C SER A 93 -15.38 11.13 2.74
N ALA A 94 -14.81 11.30 3.92
CA ALA A 94 -15.23 12.33 4.87
C ALA A 94 -15.06 13.75 4.28
N LYS A 95 -13.88 14.02 3.69
CA LYS A 95 -13.59 15.33 3.08
C LYS A 95 -14.55 15.69 1.94
N TYR A 96 -14.86 14.75 1.05
CA TYR A 96 -15.59 15.06 -0.16
C TYR A 96 -17.12 14.90 -0.04
N PHE A 97 -17.61 14.17 0.96
CA PHE A 97 -19.02 13.78 1.02
C PHE A 97 -19.72 14.06 2.36
N ILE A 98 -18.97 14.22 3.46
CA ILE A 98 -19.57 14.34 4.79
C ILE A 98 -19.45 15.76 5.32
N PHE A 99 -18.26 16.35 5.22
CA PHE A 99 -17.99 17.67 5.80
C PHE A 99 -18.01 18.77 4.75
N TRP A 100 -18.74 19.87 5.06
CA TRP A 100 -18.88 21.03 4.19
C TRP A 100 -18.21 22.27 4.80
N GLN A 101 -17.90 22.22 6.10
CA GLN A 101 -17.24 23.34 6.79
C GLN A 101 -15.79 23.45 6.28
N PRO A 102 -15.36 24.65 5.84
CA PRO A 102 -14.05 24.86 5.25
C PRO A 102 -12.89 24.39 6.13
N ASP A 103 -12.97 24.66 7.45
CA ASP A 103 -11.93 24.25 8.40
C ASP A 103 -11.84 22.73 8.52
N ALA A 104 -12.99 22.04 8.66
CA ALA A 104 -13.01 20.59 8.73
C ALA A 104 -12.45 19.95 7.44
N VAL A 105 -12.81 20.48 6.28
CA VAL A 105 -12.31 20.03 4.97
C VAL A 105 -10.80 20.24 4.87
N ARG A 106 -10.28 21.38 5.39
CA ARG A 106 -8.84 21.68 5.41
C ARG A 106 -8.08 20.71 6.31
N TYR A 107 -8.56 20.47 7.54
CA TYR A 107 -7.90 19.48 8.44
C TYR A 107 -7.97 18.05 7.91
N LEU A 108 -9.07 17.66 7.27
CA LEU A 108 -9.15 16.37 6.58
C LEU A 108 -8.13 16.29 5.41
N TRP A 109 -7.90 17.39 4.71
CA TRP A 109 -6.86 17.45 3.69
C TRP A 109 -5.46 17.31 4.28
N TYR A 110 -5.16 17.93 5.43
CA TYR A 110 -3.89 17.70 6.14
C TYR A 110 -3.72 16.24 6.56
N LEU A 111 -4.79 15.56 6.96
CA LEU A 111 -4.75 14.15 7.31
C LEU A 111 -4.40 13.22 6.13
N PHE A 112 -4.52 13.67 4.88
CA PHE A 112 -4.02 12.89 3.73
C PHE A 112 -2.51 12.66 3.80
N TYR A 113 -1.77 13.55 4.45
CA TYR A 113 -0.32 13.42 4.60
C TYR A 113 0.08 12.27 5.52
N LEU A 114 -0.81 11.78 6.39
CA LEU A 114 -0.54 10.60 7.21
C LEU A 114 -0.23 9.37 6.33
N PRO A 115 -1.11 8.87 5.47
CA PRO A 115 -0.76 7.77 4.57
C PRO A 115 0.29 8.16 3.53
N MET A 116 0.28 9.38 3.02
CA MET A 116 1.23 9.83 2.00
C MET A 116 2.69 9.80 2.48
N LEU A 117 2.98 10.10 3.74
CA LEU A 117 4.32 10.07 4.31
C LEU A 117 4.71 8.67 4.79
N PHE A 118 3.78 7.94 5.41
CA PHE A 118 4.11 6.68 6.06
C PHE A 118 4.07 5.47 5.12
N VAL A 119 3.21 5.43 4.10
CA VAL A 119 3.13 4.28 3.18
C VAL A 119 4.41 4.10 2.36
N PRO A 120 5.00 5.13 1.73
CA PRO A 120 6.28 5.00 1.04
C PRO A 120 7.43 4.62 2.00
N MET A 121 7.44 5.16 3.21
CA MET A 121 8.43 4.82 4.25
C MET A 121 8.30 3.35 4.68
N LEU A 122 7.07 2.85 4.88
CA LEU A 122 6.82 1.44 5.18
C LEU A 122 7.21 0.54 4.00
N ALA A 123 6.94 0.95 2.76
CA ALA A 123 7.39 0.24 1.57
C ALA A 123 8.92 0.12 1.50
N LEU A 124 9.65 1.19 1.88
CA LEU A 124 11.10 1.16 2.00
C LEU A 124 11.55 0.14 3.07
N LEU A 125 10.96 0.15 4.26
CA LEU A 125 11.27 -0.80 5.32
C LEU A 125 10.99 -2.25 4.88
N ILE A 126 9.88 -2.50 4.21
CA ILE A 126 9.55 -3.81 3.65
C ILE A 126 10.58 -4.22 2.59
N ALA A 127 10.94 -3.32 1.65
CA ALA A 127 11.96 -3.57 0.64
C ALA A 127 13.31 -3.94 1.26
N MET A 128 13.71 -3.29 2.35
CA MET A 128 14.94 -3.61 3.08
C MET A 128 14.90 -4.98 3.74
N SER A 129 13.75 -5.47 4.13
CA SER A 129 13.56 -6.78 4.75
C SER A 129 13.46 -7.94 3.76
N LEU A 130 13.30 -7.66 2.46
CA LEU A 130 13.22 -8.70 1.43
C LEU A 130 14.47 -9.61 1.45
N GLY A 131 14.25 -10.91 1.41
CA GLY A 131 15.33 -11.92 1.42
C GLY A 131 16.12 -12.00 2.73
N LYS A 132 15.62 -11.42 3.82
CA LYS A 132 16.21 -11.57 5.16
C LYS A 132 15.53 -12.71 5.92
N PRO A 133 16.22 -13.32 6.93
CA PRO A 133 15.63 -14.35 7.78
C PRO A 133 14.36 -13.89 8.49
N ASP A 134 13.51 -14.83 8.89
CA ASP A 134 12.23 -14.55 9.54
C ASP A 134 12.35 -13.79 10.87
N GLU A 135 13.48 -13.98 11.56
CA GLU A 135 13.81 -13.33 12.84
C GLU A 135 14.55 -11.99 12.68
N TYR A 136 14.73 -11.50 11.44
CA TYR A 136 15.47 -10.27 11.19
C TYR A 136 14.84 -9.09 11.93
N LYS A 137 15.66 -8.39 12.70
CA LYS A 137 15.30 -7.15 13.42
C LYS A 137 16.03 -5.97 12.79
N PHE A 138 15.32 -4.89 12.60
CA PHE A 138 15.93 -3.66 12.10
C PHE A 138 16.89 -3.06 13.14
N PRO A 139 18.04 -2.51 12.69
CA PRO A 139 18.91 -1.75 13.55
C PRO A 139 18.16 -0.52 14.13
N LYS A 140 18.54 -0.12 15.37
CA LYS A 140 17.90 1.01 16.06
C LYS A 140 17.91 2.31 15.24
N GLY A 141 18.92 2.51 14.39
CA GLY A 141 19.02 3.67 13.50
C GLY A 141 17.86 3.82 12.52
N MET A 142 17.11 2.75 12.21
CA MET A 142 15.92 2.84 11.35
C MET A 142 14.76 3.61 11.99
N SER A 143 14.80 3.84 13.32
CA SER A 143 13.83 4.71 14.00
C SER A 143 13.85 6.14 13.48
N VAL A 144 14.97 6.58 12.88
CA VAL A 144 15.08 7.91 12.24
C VAL A 144 14.04 8.11 11.14
N LEU A 145 13.71 7.07 10.35
CA LEU A 145 12.68 7.16 9.30
C LEU A 145 11.29 7.47 9.90
N TRP A 146 10.98 6.87 11.04
CA TRP A 146 9.73 7.15 11.77
C TRP A 146 9.71 8.56 12.34
N ILE A 147 10.84 9.02 12.88
CA ILE A 147 10.97 10.37 13.46
C ILE A 147 10.80 11.42 12.35
N ILE A 148 11.49 11.27 11.21
CA ILE A 148 11.37 12.21 10.09
C ILE A 148 9.93 12.26 9.58
N SER A 149 9.31 11.10 9.31
CA SER A 149 7.92 11.05 8.84
C SER A 149 6.94 11.65 9.86
N GLY A 150 7.18 11.42 11.16
CA GLY A 150 6.37 11.98 12.24
C GLY A 150 6.52 13.49 12.36
N VAL A 151 7.74 14.03 12.27
CA VAL A 151 7.99 15.49 12.30
C VAL A 151 7.35 16.16 11.10
N LEU A 152 7.50 15.60 9.89
CA LEU A 152 6.87 16.14 8.68
C LEU A 152 5.34 16.12 8.80
N LEU A 153 4.75 15.05 9.35
CA LEU A 153 3.32 15.01 9.60
C LEU A 153 2.88 16.09 10.58
N LEU A 154 3.60 16.26 11.69
CA LEU A 154 3.31 17.31 12.68
C LEU A 154 3.39 18.70 12.05
N LEU A 155 4.39 18.98 11.21
CA LEU A 155 4.49 20.23 10.46
C LEU A 155 3.27 20.47 9.56
N VAL A 156 2.74 19.43 8.92
CA VAL A 156 1.52 19.56 8.10
C VAL A 156 0.29 19.82 8.98
N LEU A 157 0.12 19.07 10.07
CA LEU A 157 -1.06 19.19 10.94
C LEU A 157 -1.10 20.53 11.70
N THR A 158 0.05 21.11 12.00
CA THR A 158 0.16 22.41 12.67
C THR A 158 0.35 23.58 11.71
N ASN A 159 0.14 23.37 10.41
CA ASN A 159 0.41 24.37 9.39
C ASN A 159 -0.32 25.70 9.60
N ASP A 160 -1.51 25.69 10.17
CA ASP A 160 -2.29 26.92 10.45
C ASP A 160 -1.57 27.88 11.42
N LEU A 161 -0.62 27.38 12.23
CA LEU A 161 0.16 28.20 13.17
C LEU A 161 1.34 28.89 12.51
N HIS A 162 1.95 28.30 11.49
CA HIS A 162 3.25 28.78 10.96
C HIS A 162 3.28 28.93 9.42
N GLN A 163 2.31 28.38 8.70
CA GLN A 163 2.21 28.42 7.25
C GLN A 163 3.50 28.01 6.50
N PHE A 164 4.28 27.09 7.10
CA PHE A 164 5.54 26.62 6.55
C PHE A 164 5.36 25.62 5.42
N VAL A 165 4.26 24.87 5.43
CA VAL A 165 3.94 23.85 4.41
C VAL A 165 3.02 24.45 3.34
N PHE A 166 1.94 25.09 3.77
CA PHE A 166 0.97 25.76 2.91
C PHE A 166 0.81 27.19 3.36
N THR A 167 0.81 28.11 2.39
CA THR A 167 0.54 29.51 2.62
C THR A 167 -0.88 29.85 2.18
N PHE A 168 -1.58 30.67 2.94
CA PHE A 168 -2.91 31.13 2.61
C PHE A 168 -2.92 32.65 2.40
N PRO A 169 -3.75 33.17 1.47
CA PRO A 169 -3.88 34.61 1.26
C PRO A 169 -4.38 35.30 2.53
N LYS A 170 -3.75 36.40 2.90
CA LYS A 170 -4.14 37.19 4.09
C LYS A 170 -5.53 37.80 3.97
N ASP A 171 -5.94 38.08 2.74
CA ASP A 171 -7.23 38.74 2.42
C ASP A 171 -8.37 37.73 2.20
N ALA A 172 -8.07 36.41 2.30
CA ALA A 172 -9.10 35.39 2.12
C ALA A 172 -9.95 35.27 3.39
N ALA A 173 -11.25 35.43 3.24
CA ALA A 173 -12.22 35.24 4.32
C ALA A 173 -12.19 33.79 4.88
N VAL A 174 -11.78 32.82 4.05
CA VAL A 174 -11.73 31.41 4.41
C VAL A 174 -10.53 30.74 3.74
N TRP A 175 -9.78 29.95 4.51
CA TRP A 175 -8.68 29.13 4.02
C TRP A 175 -9.19 27.76 3.56
N THR A 176 -8.88 27.40 2.31
CA THR A 176 -9.32 26.13 1.72
C THR A 176 -8.15 25.42 1.03
N ASP A 177 -8.34 24.15 0.71
CA ASP A 177 -7.41 23.36 -0.09
C ASP A 177 -7.32 23.77 -1.57
N LYS A 178 -8.07 24.80 -1.98
CA LYS A 178 -8.09 25.33 -3.36
C LYS A 178 -7.41 26.69 -3.51
N ASN A 179 -7.30 27.45 -2.42
CA ASN A 179 -6.71 28.80 -2.43
C ASN A 179 -5.37 28.87 -1.69
N ASN A 180 -4.68 27.73 -1.55
CA ASN A 180 -3.38 27.65 -0.90
C ASN A 180 -2.23 27.81 -1.90
N GLY A 181 -1.11 28.38 -1.41
CA GLY A 181 0.20 28.32 -2.05
C GLY A 181 1.06 27.24 -1.41
N TYR A 182 2.06 26.74 -2.15
CA TYR A 182 3.02 25.77 -1.64
C TYR A 182 4.27 26.48 -1.10
N SER A 183 4.70 26.10 0.11
CA SER A 183 5.90 26.62 0.75
C SER A 183 6.98 25.55 0.85
N VAL A 184 8.14 25.89 1.43
CA VAL A 184 9.32 25.00 1.53
C VAL A 184 8.98 23.66 2.18
N GLY A 185 8.19 23.66 3.25
CA GLY A 185 7.78 22.42 3.96
C GLY A 185 7.01 21.44 3.08
N TYR A 186 6.22 21.93 2.09
CA TYR A 186 5.56 21.08 1.12
C TYR A 186 6.58 20.33 0.25
N PHE A 187 7.57 21.03 -0.31
CA PHE A 187 8.58 20.40 -1.16
C PHE A 187 9.45 19.42 -0.38
N ILE A 188 9.75 19.71 0.90
CA ILE A 188 10.45 18.76 1.77
C ILE A 188 9.60 17.50 1.98
N SER A 189 8.30 17.64 2.23
CA SER A 189 7.38 16.51 2.44
C SER A 189 7.22 15.65 1.18
N VAL A 190 7.07 16.27 0.01
CA VAL A 190 7.03 15.56 -1.28
C VAL A 190 8.38 14.91 -1.59
N GLY A 191 9.48 15.63 -1.37
CA GLY A 191 10.84 15.11 -1.54
C GLY A 191 11.10 13.87 -0.69
N TRP A 192 10.62 13.85 0.57
CA TRP A 192 10.70 12.69 1.44
C TRP A 192 9.93 11.49 0.89
N GLN A 193 8.70 11.68 0.42
CA GLN A 193 7.88 10.63 -0.20
C GLN A 193 8.59 10.02 -1.42
N VAL A 194 9.07 10.89 -2.31
CA VAL A 194 9.80 10.50 -3.52
C VAL A 194 11.08 9.75 -3.16
N LEU A 195 11.85 10.24 -2.20
CA LEU A 195 13.07 9.59 -1.73
C LEU A 195 12.79 8.18 -1.21
N CYS A 196 11.79 8.02 -0.34
CA CYS A 196 11.40 6.71 0.19
C CYS A 196 10.94 5.75 -0.92
N ALA A 197 10.12 6.23 -1.85
CA ALA A 197 9.60 5.43 -2.95
C ALA A 197 10.71 5.00 -3.93
N LEU A 198 11.61 5.93 -4.31
CA LEU A 198 12.76 5.62 -5.16
C LEU A 198 13.74 4.68 -4.47
N ALA A 199 14.05 4.90 -3.18
CA ALA A 199 14.91 4.01 -2.42
C ALA A 199 14.32 2.59 -2.33
N ALA A 200 13.00 2.47 -2.08
CA ALA A 200 12.32 1.19 -2.10
C ALA A 200 12.42 0.51 -3.47
N LEU A 201 12.17 1.26 -4.56
CA LEU A 201 12.27 0.76 -5.93
C LEU A 201 13.69 0.26 -6.24
N VAL A 202 14.71 1.04 -5.92
CA VAL A 202 16.12 0.68 -6.15
C VAL A 202 16.50 -0.57 -5.38
N ILE A 203 16.15 -0.65 -4.09
CA ILE A 203 16.43 -1.84 -3.28
C ILE A 203 15.70 -3.07 -3.83
N MET A 204 14.44 -2.94 -4.21
CA MET A 204 13.69 -4.03 -4.83
C MET A 204 14.33 -4.47 -6.15
N PHE A 205 14.72 -3.54 -7.01
CA PHE A 205 15.37 -3.84 -8.28
C PHE A 205 16.65 -4.67 -8.09
N PHE A 206 17.54 -4.27 -7.17
CA PHE A 206 18.76 -5.01 -6.88
C PHE A 206 18.49 -6.38 -6.25
N LYS A 207 17.53 -6.48 -5.35
CA LYS A 207 17.17 -7.76 -4.71
C LYS A 207 16.48 -8.71 -5.68
N CYS A 208 15.63 -8.20 -6.56
CA CYS A 208 14.96 -8.99 -7.58
C CYS A 208 15.93 -9.56 -8.62
N ARG A 209 17.07 -8.93 -8.85
CA ARG A 209 18.09 -9.39 -9.80
C ARG A 209 18.79 -10.70 -9.37
N VAL A 210 18.83 -10.99 -8.08
CA VAL A 210 19.61 -12.13 -7.51
C VAL A 210 18.91 -13.46 -7.72
N GLN A 211 17.61 -13.51 -7.89
CA GLN A 211 16.88 -14.77 -8.09
C GLN A 211 16.74 -15.14 -9.57
N LYS A 212 16.94 -16.41 -9.92
CA LYS A 212 16.84 -16.91 -11.30
C LYS A 212 15.39 -17.29 -11.65
N GLY A 213 14.79 -16.59 -12.63
CA GLY A 213 13.46 -16.91 -13.19
C GLY A 213 12.86 -15.78 -14.03
N ARG A 214 11.81 -16.06 -14.79
CA ARG A 214 11.25 -15.13 -15.80
C ARG A 214 10.42 -13.95 -15.21
N LEU A 215 9.99 -14.02 -13.96
CA LEU A 215 9.04 -13.08 -13.36
C LEU A 215 9.60 -12.27 -12.17
N HIS A 216 10.92 -12.24 -11.99
CA HIS A 216 11.54 -11.61 -10.80
C HIS A 216 11.31 -10.10 -10.70
N PHE A 217 11.19 -9.42 -11.82
CA PHE A 217 10.96 -7.97 -11.84
C PHE A 217 9.49 -7.57 -11.66
N LEU A 218 8.59 -8.55 -11.52
CA LEU A 218 7.16 -8.28 -11.40
C LEU A 218 6.81 -7.31 -10.27
N PRO A 219 7.41 -7.35 -9.07
CA PRO A 219 7.13 -6.38 -8.00
C PRO A 219 7.57 -4.95 -8.32
N VAL A 220 8.57 -4.78 -9.18
CA VAL A 220 9.10 -3.47 -9.55
C VAL A 220 8.10 -2.70 -10.43
N VAL A 221 7.31 -3.39 -11.25
CA VAL A 221 6.41 -2.78 -12.23
C VAL A 221 5.33 -1.91 -11.58
N PRO A 222 4.52 -2.38 -10.61
CA PRO A 222 3.50 -1.54 -9.98
C PRO A 222 4.12 -0.37 -9.22
N MET A 223 5.28 -0.56 -8.59
CA MET A 223 5.97 0.51 -7.87
C MET A 223 6.46 1.60 -8.84
N LEU A 224 7.01 1.22 -9.99
CA LEU A 224 7.40 2.15 -11.03
C LEU A 224 6.18 2.90 -11.60
N LEU A 225 5.08 2.19 -11.86
CA LEU A 225 3.82 2.80 -12.31
C LEU A 225 3.28 3.80 -11.29
N ALA A 226 3.35 3.50 -9.98
CA ALA A 226 2.94 4.43 -8.93
C ALA A 226 3.77 5.71 -8.94
N ILE A 227 5.09 5.61 -9.11
CA ILE A 227 6.00 6.75 -9.16
C ILE A 227 5.73 7.60 -10.42
N VAL A 228 5.65 6.97 -11.59
CA VAL A 228 5.38 7.66 -12.87
C VAL A 228 4.02 8.35 -12.83
N TYR A 229 2.99 7.65 -12.35
CA TYR A 229 1.66 8.24 -12.19
C TYR A 229 1.68 9.47 -11.27
N SER A 230 2.38 9.39 -10.14
CA SER A 230 2.51 10.51 -9.22
C SER A 230 3.24 11.69 -9.85
N ALA A 231 4.33 11.43 -10.56
CA ALA A 231 5.10 12.46 -11.26
C ALA A 231 4.25 13.18 -12.31
N LEU A 232 3.49 12.45 -13.12
CA LEU A 232 2.58 13.02 -14.12
C LEU A 232 1.43 13.79 -13.49
N TYR A 233 0.88 13.29 -12.37
CA TYR A 233 -0.16 13.99 -11.62
C TYR A 233 0.33 15.35 -11.11
N TYR A 234 1.52 15.39 -10.49
CA TYR A 234 2.11 16.64 -9.99
C TYR A 234 2.60 17.57 -11.11
N ALA A 235 2.91 17.02 -12.29
CA ALA A 235 3.23 17.80 -13.49
C ALA A 235 1.98 18.44 -14.17
N GLY A 236 0.76 18.14 -13.65
CA GLY A 236 -0.48 18.73 -14.19
C GLY A 236 -1.00 18.04 -15.45
N ALA A 237 -0.75 16.74 -15.61
CA ALA A 237 -1.28 15.97 -16.73
C ALA A 237 -2.79 15.71 -16.57
N ASP A 238 -3.64 16.64 -16.99
CA ASP A 238 -5.09 16.59 -16.80
C ASP A 238 -5.77 15.36 -17.39
N TRP A 239 -5.25 14.83 -18.52
CA TRP A 239 -5.76 13.60 -19.14
C TRP A 239 -5.72 12.39 -18.19
N LEU A 240 -4.73 12.36 -17.28
CA LEU A 240 -4.55 11.31 -16.30
C LEU A 240 -5.70 11.30 -15.26
N LEU A 241 -6.17 12.49 -14.86
CA LEU A 241 -7.34 12.66 -14.00
C LEU A 241 -8.61 12.12 -14.64
N HIS A 242 -8.72 12.23 -15.96
CA HIS A 242 -9.84 11.64 -16.68
C HIS A 242 -9.77 10.11 -16.72
N LEU A 243 -8.57 9.52 -16.81
CA LEU A 243 -8.40 8.08 -16.92
C LEU A 243 -8.56 7.37 -15.56
N PHE A 244 -7.79 7.75 -14.54
CA PHE A 244 -7.77 7.07 -13.24
C PHE A 244 -8.45 7.87 -12.11
N GLY A 245 -8.48 9.20 -12.18
CA GLY A 245 -9.24 10.19 -11.41
C GLY A 245 -9.12 10.20 -9.90
N ASP A 246 -8.37 9.28 -9.31
CA ASP A 246 -8.20 9.16 -7.88
C ASP A 246 -6.81 8.63 -7.57
N ILE A 247 -5.89 9.56 -7.31
CA ILE A 247 -4.50 9.23 -7.00
C ILE A 247 -4.39 8.31 -5.76
N ALA A 248 -5.23 8.54 -4.74
CA ALA A 248 -5.19 7.76 -3.52
C ALA A 248 -5.56 6.29 -3.77
N ALA A 249 -6.65 6.05 -4.52
CA ALA A 249 -7.07 4.70 -4.87
C ALA A 249 -6.04 4.02 -5.78
N PHE A 250 -5.53 4.73 -6.80
CA PHE A 250 -4.53 4.18 -7.72
C PHE A 250 -3.24 3.80 -6.98
N GLN A 251 -2.68 4.70 -6.19
CA GLN A 251 -1.47 4.42 -5.41
C GLN A 251 -1.67 3.27 -4.44
N SER A 252 -2.82 3.23 -3.75
CA SER A 252 -3.14 2.15 -2.80
C SER A 252 -3.13 0.78 -3.48
N VAL A 253 -3.77 0.66 -4.65
CA VAL A 253 -3.79 -0.59 -5.43
C VAL A 253 -2.38 -0.95 -5.89
N MET A 254 -1.58 0.01 -6.36
CA MET A 254 -0.21 -0.25 -6.80
C MET A 254 0.70 -0.74 -5.66
N TYR A 255 0.58 -0.17 -4.46
CA TYR A 255 1.32 -0.67 -3.29
C TYR A 255 0.92 -2.10 -2.92
N ILE A 256 -0.38 -2.40 -2.91
CA ILE A 256 -0.87 -3.76 -2.63
C ILE A 256 -0.34 -4.75 -3.68
N LEU A 257 -0.42 -4.42 -4.97
CA LEU A 257 0.11 -5.26 -6.05
C LEU A 257 1.62 -5.47 -5.91
N THR A 258 2.38 -4.44 -5.54
CA THR A 258 3.82 -4.56 -5.29
C THR A 258 4.09 -5.61 -4.21
N PHE A 259 3.38 -5.55 -3.09
CA PHE A 259 3.57 -6.49 -1.99
C PHE A 259 3.09 -7.90 -2.33
N GLU A 260 1.96 -8.05 -3.00
CA GLU A 260 1.47 -9.36 -3.47
C GLU A 260 2.45 -10.00 -4.45
N PHE A 261 3.04 -9.22 -5.35
CA PHE A 261 4.08 -9.75 -6.24
C PHE A 261 5.37 -10.11 -5.48
N CYS A 262 5.73 -9.36 -4.42
CA CYS A 262 6.83 -9.78 -3.54
C CYS A 262 6.55 -11.12 -2.86
N ILE A 263 5.32 -11.37 -2.43
CA ILE A 263 4.91 -12.65 -1.86
C ILE A 263 4.91 -13.74 -2.93
N ALA A 264 4.31 -13.50 -4.08
CA ALA A 264 4.20 -14.46 -5.18
C ALA A 264 5.59 -14.88 -5.72
N CYS A 265 6.51 -13.93 -5.86
CA CYS A 265 7.90 -14.20 -6.25
C CYS A 265 8.74 -14.81 -5.12
N GLY A 266 8.21 -14.86 -3.89
CA GLY A 266 8.85 -15.46 -2.72
C GLY A 266 9.95 -14.63 -2.09
N TYR A 267 9.93 -13.32 -2.30
CA TYR A 267 10.79 -12.39 -1.56
C TYR A 267 10.31 -12.20 -0.12
N ILE A 268 9.01 -12.34 0.10
CA ILE A 268 8.37 -12.36 1.41
C ILE A 268 7.91 -13.78 1.69
N HIS A 269 8.34 -14.34 2.82
CA HIS A 269 8.02 -15.72 3.21
C HIS A 269 6.56 -15.81 3.66
N SER A 270 5.82 -16.71 3.03
CA SER A 270 4.42 -16.98 3.34
C SER A 270 4.20 -18.46 3.68
N ASN A 271 3.20 -18.72 4.52
CA ASN A 271 2.84 -20.09 4.93
C ASN A 271 2.56 -21.04 3.75
N SER A 272 1.99 -20.52 2.65
CA SER A 272 1.70 -21.32 1.46
C SER A 272 2.95 -21.93 0.83
N ARG A 273 4.09 -21.24 0.94
CA ARG A 273 5.37 -21.69 0.38
C ARG A 273 5.97 -22.84 1.17
N TYR A 274 5.80 -22.85 2.47
CA TYR A 274 6.22 -23.98 3.30
C TYR A 274 5.42 -25.24 2.98
N VAL A 275 4.12 -25.12 2.73
CA VAL A 275 3.25 -26.23 2.31
C VAL A 275 3.70 -26.77 0.95
N ASP A 276 4.04 -25.91 -0.02
CA ASP A 276 4.52 -26.32 -1.35
C ASP A 276 5.90 -27.01 -1.27
N LEU A 277 6.82 -26.51 -0.43
CA LEU A 277 8.12 -27.15 -0.16
C LEU A 277 7.94 -28.51 0.51
N PHE A 278 7.07 -28.62 1.51
CA PHE A 278 6.74 -29.86 2.17
C PHE A 278 6.15 -30.88 1.20
N ALA A 279 5.22 -30.45 0.36
CA ALA A 279 4.61 -31.33 -0.62
C ALA A 279 5.60 -31.82 -1.70
N SER A 280 6.57 -31.00 -2.10
CA SER A 280 7.63 -31.38 -3.02
C SER A 280 8.65 -32.30 -2.36
N SER A 281 8.90 -32.18 -1.05
CA SER A 281 9.82 -33.02 -0.29
C SER A 281 9.25 -34.41 0.14
N VAL A 282 7.94 -34.56 0.13
CA VAL A 282 7.26 -35.84 0.45
C VAL A 282 7.58 -36.96 -0.57
N GLY A 283 8.18 -36.61 -1.72
CA GLY A 283 8.76 -37.57 -2.66
C GLY A 283 10.16 -38.09 -2.29
N THR A 284 10.88 -37.36 -1.45
CA THR A 284 12.15 -37.75 -0.82
C THR A 284 11.86 -37.98 0.66
N SER A 285 12.24 -39.09 1.23
CA SER A 285 12.02 -39.48 2.64
C SER A 285 12.59 -38.41 3.60
N ALA A 286 11.88 -37.30 3.77
CA ALA A 286 12.27 -36.25 4.69
C ALA A 286 11.60 -36.52 6.04
N GLU A 287 12.40 -36.77 7.04
CA GLU A 287 11.98 -36.87 8.45
C GLU A 287 12.10 -35.50 9.11
N ILE A 288 11.06 -35.10 9.85
CA ILE A 288 11.13 -33.89 10.68
C ILE A 288 11.78 -34.29 11.99
N THR A 289 13.00 -33.80 12.20
CA THR A 289 13.70 -33.97 13.47
C THR A 289 13.62 -32.67 14.29
N ASP A 290 13.58 -32.82 15.60
CA ASP A 290 13.76 -31.72 16.55
C ASP A 290 15.23 -31.27 16.58
N LYS A 291 15.57 -30.24 17.33
CA LYS A 291 16.93 -29.69 17.52
C LYS A 291 17.91 -30.78 18.01
N ASP A 292 17.41 -31.84 18.66
CA ASP A 292 18.15 -32.99 19.15
C ASP A 292 18.15 -34.19 18.19
N PHE A 293 17.79 -33.96 16.90
CA PHE A 293 17.69 -34.99 15.84
C PHE A 293 16.75 -36.17 16.17
N THR A 294 15.80 -35.96 17.08
CA THR A 294 14.76 -36.95 17.37
C THR A 294 13.60 -36.80 16.41
N VAL A 295 13.17 -37.91 15.81
CA VAL A 295 12.00 -37.92 14.89
C VAL A 295 10.73 -37.71 15.70
N ARG A 296 9.91 -36.74 15.32
CA ARG A 296 8.59 -36.50 15.89
C ARG A 296 7.48 -37.07 15.03
#